data_49cce1d8e972db144a630f146e272436
#
_entry.id   49cce1d8e972db144a630f146e272436
#
_cell.length_a   1.000
_cell.length_b   1.000
_cell.length_c   1.000
_cell.angle_alpha   90.00
_cell.angle_beta   90.00
_cell.angle_gamma   90.00
#
_symmetry.space_group_name_H-M   'P 1'
#
loop_
_entity.id
_entity.type
_entity.pdbx_description
1 polymer ?
#
loop_
_entity_poly.entity_id
_entity_poly.type
_entity_poly.pdbx_seq_one_letter_code
_entity_poly.pdbx_strand_id
1 'polypeptide(L)'
;MVFALIVLAITSILIYRYRAWKNKNIENDGLLEDVTLRSYTYAELDKATNGFLDELGRGAFGTVFKGVIPNGRRVVAIKRLENVVAEGEREFRNEMKAIGRTYHKNLVKLYGYCHDGNNRLLVYEYMSNGSLAKFLFESERKPSWEEKTRIALNVARGILYLHEECETQIIHCDIKPENILMDEHKCAKIADFGLAKLLMPNQTRTYTGIRGTRGYVAPEWHGNLPITAKADVYSFGIMLFEIICGRRHVDMDLPEDEVVLANWVYDCFQAGELDKLVKDEEVERNKLERMVRVGLWCIQDEPSLRPPIKKVVLMLEGTVEIPAPPSPTSFLSSMEVN
;
A
#
# COMPACT_ATOMS: atom_id res chain seq x y z
N MET A 1 55.33 -20.06 26.66
CA MET A 1 54.26 -21.10 26.64
C MET A 1 53.04 -20.70 27.51
N VAL A 2 53.23 -20.32 28.77
CA VAL A 2 52.10 -19.98 29.70
C VAL A 2 51.21 -18.84 29.16
N PHE A 3 51.77 -17.78 28.58
CA PHE A 3 51.02 -16.65 28.00
C PHE A 3 50.13 -17.05 26.82
N ALA A 4 50.59 -17.92 25.94
CA ALA A 4 49.82 -18.41 24.81
C ALA A 4 48.61 -19.27 25.26
N LEU A 5 48.77 -20.07 26.30
CA LEU A 5 47.68 -20.87 26.88
C LEU A 5 46.61 -19.98 27.55
N ILE A 6 47.02 -18.88 28.19
CA ILE A 6 46.10 -17.91 28.80
C ILE A 6 45.28 -17.19 27.71
N VAL A 7 45.89 -16.78 26.61
CA VAL A 7 45.19 -16.14 25.48
C VAL A 7 44.19 -17.09 24.81
N LEU A 8 44.55 -18.36 24.63
CA LEU A 8 43.66 -19.38 24.12
C LEU A 8 42.47 -19.66 25.04
N ALA A 9 42.71 -19.68 26.34
CA ALA A 9 41.65 -19.87 27.34
C ALA A 9 40.66 -18.68 27.32
N ILE A 10 41.17 -17.44 27.28
CA ILE A 10 40.34 -16.21 27.22
C ILE A 10 39.53 -16.17 25.93
N THR A 11 40.12 -16.47 24.78
CA THR A 11 39.39 -16.48 23.49
C THR A 11 38.32 -17.58 23.46
N SER A 12 38.60 -18.76 24.00
CA SER A 12 37.62 -19.84 24.12
C SER A 12 36.44 -19.47 25.01
N ILE A 13 36.70 -18.81 26.15
CA ILE A 13 35.65 -18.29 27.04
C ILE A 13 34.83 -17.21 26.38
N LEU A 14 35.45 -16.28 25.62
CA LEU A 14 34.75 -15.23 24.90
C LEU A 14 33.86 -15.80 23.76
N ILE A 15 34.37 -16.79 23.04
CA ILE A 15 33.59 -17.48 22.00
C ILE A 15 32.41 -18.25 22.62
N TYR A 16 32.63 -18.94 23.73
CA TYR A 16 31.61 -19.67 24.47
C TYR A 16 30.52 -18.70 25.00
N ARG A 17 30.90 -17.60 25.62
CA ARG A 17 29.97 -16.56 26.10
C ARG A 17 29.23 -15.90 24.97
N TYR A 18 29.87 -15.62 23.85
CA TYR A 18 29.22 -15.10 22.63
C TYR A 18 28.19 -16.08 22.07
N ARG A 19 28.53 -17.37 22.00
CA ARG A 19 27.58 -18.42 21.56
C ARG A 19 26.42 -18.59 22.53
N ALA A 20 26.70 -18.59 23.82
CA ALA A 20 25.67 -18.69 24.86
C ALA A 20 24.75 -17.46 24.87
N TRP A 21 25.29 -16.25 24.67
CA TRP A 21 24.53 -15.02 24.51
C TRP A 21 23.64 -15.06 23.23
N LYS A 22 24.20 -15.52 22.14
CA LYS A 22 23.48 -15.69 20.87
C LYS A 22 22.35 -16.72 20.99
N ASN A 23 22.59 -17.85 21.65
CA ASN A 23 21.55 -18.88 21.89
C ASN A 23 20.47 -18.37 22.86
N LYS A 24 20.83 -17.62 23.89
CA LYS A 24 19.87 -17.05 24.86
C LYS A 24 18.96 -15.99 24.22
N ASN A 25 19.48 -15.25 23.22
CA ASN A 25 18.65 -14.34 22.43
C ASN A 25 17.71 -15.06 21.47
N ILE A 26 18.05 -16.29 21.03
CA ILE A 26 17.17 -17.11 20.19
C ILE A 26 16.03 -17.74 21.02
N GLU A 27 16.25 -18.09 22.29
CA GLU A 27 15.21 -18.63 23.17
C GLU A 27 14.25 -17.58 23.73
N ASN A 28 14.68 -16.30 23.84
CA ASN A 28 13.81 -15.18 24.24
C ASN A 28 12.94 -14.63 23.13
N ASP A 29 13.11 -15.08 21.89
CA ASP A 29 12.34 -14.66 20.72
C ASP A 29 10.89 -15.18 20.69
N GLY A 30 10.48 -15.93 21.71
CA GLY A 30 9.13 -16.49 21.86
C GLY A 30 8.13 -15.60 22.61
N LEU A 31 8.54 -14.48 23.22
CA LEU A 31 7.68 -13.68 24.09
C LEU A 31 7.73 -12.17 23.92
N LEU A 32 8.52 -11.68 22.96
CA LEU A 32 8.48 -10.29 22.49
C LEU A 32 8.48 -10.33 20.96
N GLU A 33 7.29 -10.30 20.35
CA GLU A 33 7.11 -9.97 18.92
C GLU A 33 7.53 -8.51 18.66
N ASP A 34 8.74 -8.16 19.03
CA ASP A 34 9.33 -6.87 18.74
C ASP A 34 10.08 -6.96 17.42
N VAL A 35 9.43 -6.48 16.43
CA VAL A 35 9.76 -5.84 15.15
C VAL A 35 11.25 -5.86 14.72
N THR A 36 11.96 -6.97 14.88
CA THR A 36 13.22 -7.17 14.20
C THR A 36 13.02 -8.02 12.96
N LEU A 37 13.18 -7.38 11.77
CA LEU A 37 13.14 -8.09 10.51
C LEU A 37 14.16 -9.22 10.50
N ARG A 38 13.69 -10.44 10.21
CA ARG A 38 14.56 -11.61 10.11
C ARG A 38 15.34 -11.59 8.79
N SER A 39 16.65 -11.77 8.86
CA SER A 39 17.46 -12.06 7.68
C SER A 39 17.38 -13.53 7.34
N TYR A 40 17.09 -13.86 6.07
CA TYR A 40 17.05 -15.19 5.51
C TYR A 40 18.16 -15.36 4.48
N THR A 41 18.68 -16.58 4.35
CA THR A 41 19.52 -16.96 3.21
C THR A 41 18.66 -17.30 1.99
N TYR A 42 19.23 -17.23 0.80
CA TYR A 42 18.53 -17.65 -0.42
C TYR A 42 18.08 -19.11 -0.33
N ALA A 43 18.97 -20.01 0.17
CA ALA A 43 18.67 -21.43 0.33
C ALA A 43 17.47 -21.70 1.28
N GLU A 44 17.32 -20.91 2.36
CA GLU A 44 16.13 -21.02 3.24
C GLU A 44 14.85 -20.67 2.50
N LEU A 45 14.85 -19.61 1.67
CA LEU A 45 13.68 -19.17 0.93
C LEU A 45 13.39 -20.06 -0.28
N ASP A 46 14.42 -20.58 -0.96
CA ASP A 46 14.28 -21.58 -2.00
C ASP A 46 13.58 -22.84 -1.47
N LYS A 47 14.04 -23.34 -0.33
CA LYS A 47 13.40 -24.47 0.36
C LYS A 47 11.98 -24.16 0.82
N ALA A 48 11.73 -22.96 1.35
CA ALA A 48 10.42 -22.55 1.83
C ALA A 48 9.37 -22.46 0.73
N THR A 49 9.81 -22.19 -0.52
CA THR A 49 8.96 -22.07 -1.72
C THR A 49 8.98 -23.30 -2.62
N ASN A 50 9.66 -24.38 -2.22
CA ASN A 50 9.90 -25.57 -3.09
C ASN A 50 10.54 -25.20 -4.43
N GLY A 51 11.59 -24.34 -4.42
CA GLY A 51 12.22 -23.89 -5.65
C GLY A 51 11.40 -22.84 -6.41
N PHE A 52 10.65 -21.98 -5.68
CA PHE A 52 9.79 -20.92 -6.26
C PHE A 52 8.71 -21.47 -7.21
N LEU A 53 8.02 -22.53 -6.78
CA LEU A 53 7.06 -23.26 -7.63
C LEU A 53 5.67 -22.58 -7.65
N ASP A 54 5.15 -22.14 -6.49
CA ASP A 54 3.78 -21.63 -6.35
C ASP A 54 3.77 -20.09 -6.52
N GLU A 55 3.59 -19.62 -7.77
CA GLU A 55 3.53 -18.21 -8.13
C GLU A 55 2.15 -17.63 -7.74
N LEU A 56 2.14 -16.61 -6.89
CA LEU A 56 0.94 -15.85 -6.48
C LEU A 56 0.63 -14.70 -7.43
N GLY A 57 1.65 -14.13 -8.05
CA GLY A 57 1.51 -13.04 -9.01
C GLY A 57 2.85 -12.49 -9.46
N ARG A 58 2.81 -11.79 -10.61
CA ARG A 58 3.98 -11.14 -11.23
C ARG A 58 3.62 -9.70 -11.54
N GLY A 59 4.55 -8.79 -11.24
CA GLY A 59 4.42 -7.36 -11.52
C GLY A 59 5.70 -6.76 -12.06
N ALA A 60 5.70 -5.44 -12.26
CA ALA A 60 6.86 -4.70 -12.75
C ALA A 60 8.10 -4.82 -11.83
N PHE A 61 7.87 -5.09 -10.56
CA PHE A 61 8.90 -5.11 -9.52
C PHE A 61 9.35 -6.52 -9.12
N GLY A 62 8.87 -7.56 -9.79
CA GLY A 62 9.26 -8.94 -9.53
C GLY A 62 8.09 -9.91 -9.39
N THR A 63 8.40 -11.11 -8.97
CA THR A 63 7.45 -12.21 -8.85
C THR A 63 7.26 -12.57 -7.39
N VAL A 64 6.02 -12.80 -6.97
CA VAL A 64 5.63 -13.18 -5.62
C VAL A 64 5.29 -14.67 -5.59
N PHE A 65 5.86 -15.38 -4.63
CA PHE A 65 5.68 -16.82 -4.44
C PHE A 65 5.10 -17.12 -3.06
N LYS A 66 4.28 -18.15 -2.98
CA LYS A 66 3.85 -18.72 -1.71
C LYS A 66 4.94 -19.58 -1.11
N GLY A 67 5.17 -19.44 0.17
CA GLY A 67 6.12 -20.26 0.90
C GLY A 67 5.61 -20.64 2.28
N VAL A 68 6.30 -21.61 2.91
CA VAL A 68 6.03 -22.04 4.28
C VAL A 68 7.34 -22.02 5.07
N ILE A 69 7.40 -21.12 6.05
CA ILE A 69 8.57 -21.05 6.94
C ILE A 69 8.47 -22.16 7.98
N PRO A 70 9.52 -23.02 8.11
CA PRO A 70 9.48 -24.20 8.98
C PRO A 70 9.20 -23.92 10.46
N ASN A 71 9.74 -22.81 10.99
CA ASN A 71 9.51 -22.40 12.37
C ASN A 71 8.08 -21.91 12.54
N GLY A 72 7.19 -22.79 13.06
CA GLY A 72 5.79 -22.49 13.27
C GLY A 72 4.85 -22.76 12.09
N ARG A 73 5.34 -23.34 10.99
CA ARG A 73 4.55 -23.62 9.77
C ARG A 73 3.77 -22.41 9.27
N ARG A 74 4.39 -21.22 9.35
CA ARG A 74 3.75 -19.99 8.90
C ARG A 74 3.75 -19.89 7.38
N VAL A 75 2.57 -19.72 6.79
CA VAL A 75 2.44 -19.40 5.36
C VAL A 75 2.86 -17.94 5.14
N VAL A 76 3.67 -17.69 4.11
CA VAL A 76 4.22 -16.37 3.77
C VAL A 76 4.13 -16.12 2.27
N ALA A 77 4.19 -14.85 1.89
CA ALA A 77 4.39 -14.41 0.52
C ALA A 77 5.83 -13.92 0.37
N ILE A 78 6.56 -14.43 -0.62
CA ILE A 78 7.96 -14.11 -0.86
C ILE A 78 8.07 -13.40 -2.19
N LYS A 79 8.34 -12.08 -2.16
CA LYS A 79 8.57 -11.25 -3.35
C LYS A 79 10.03 -11.36 -3.74
N ARG A 80 10.30 -11.98 -4.89
CA ARG A 80 11.62 -12.03 -5.52
C ARG A 80 11.72 -10.89 -6.51
N LEU A 81 12.58 -9.91 -6.21
CA LEU A 81 12.81 -8.80 -7.10
C LEU A 81 13.62 -9.31 -8.30
N GLU A 82 13.04 -9.15 -9.49
CA GLU A 82 13.67 -9.57 -10.73
C GLU A 82 14.56 -8.46 -11.23
N ASN A 83 15.80 -8.80 -11.35
CA ASN A 83 16.85 -8.10 -12.04
C ASN A 83 17.16 -6.65 -11.63
N VAL A 84 18.24 -6.64 -11.08
CA VAL A 84 19.41 -6.24 -11.80
C VAL A 84 19.63 -4.76 -11.74
N VAL A 85 20.66 -4.49 -11.02
CA VAL A 85 21.58 -3.40 -11.09
C VAL A 85 21.14 -2.18 -10.29
N ALA A 86 20.31 -1.31 -10.71
CA ALA A 86 20.06 -0.08 -9.96
C ALA A 86 18.61 0.05 -9.45
N GLU A 87 17.65 -0.43 -10.22
CA GLU A 87 16.23 -0.26 -9.87
C GLU A 87 15.78 -1.23 -8.79
N GLY A 88 16.04 -2.52 -8.93
CA GLY A 88 15.66 -3.53 -7.93
C GLY A 88 16.33 -3.30 -6.57
N GLU A 89 17.60 -2.88 -6.55
CA GLU A 89 18.29 -2.52 -5.31
C GLU A 89 17.67 -1.27 -4.66
N ARG A 90 17.28 -0.29 -5.48
CA ARG A 90 16.62 0.93 -4.97
C ARG A 90 15.23 0.62 -4.40
N GLU A 91 14.46 -0.22 -5.07
CA GLU A 91 13.14 -0.67 -4.61
C GLU A 91 13.26 -1.48 -3.33
N PHE A 92 14.14 -2.47 -3.29
CA PHE A 92 14.44 -3.24 -2.09
C PHE A 92 14.74 -2.34 -0.90
N ARG A 93 15.64 -1.36 -1.08
CA ARG A 93 16.01 -0.40 -0.03
C ARG A 93 14.85 0.51 0.37
N ASN A 94 14.07 0.99 -0.60
CA ASN A 94 12.90 1.83 -0.34
C ASN A 94 11.87 1.06 0.48
N GLU A 95 11.55 -0.17 0.06
CA GLU A 95 10.56 -1.01 0.72
C GLU A 95 11.01 -1.38 2.15
N MET A 96 12.27 -1.77 2.31
CA MET A 96 12.87 -2.01 3.63
C MET A 96 12.83 -0.78 4.55
N LYS A 97 13.09 0.41 4.02
CA LYS A 97 13.05 1.65 4.80
C LYS A 97 11.63 2.09 5.14
N ALA A 98 10.71 1.94 4.19
CA ALA A 98 9.33 2.38 4.36
C ALA A 98 8.57 1.48 5.34
N ILE A 99 8.63 0.14 5.16
CA ILE A 99 7.76 -0.77 5.91
C ILE A 99 8.51 -1.61 6.95
N GLY A 100 9.85 -1.63 6.92
CA GLY A 100 10.65 -2.47 7.80
C GLY A 100 10.52 -2.16 9.30
N ARG A 101 9.99 -1.00 9.67
CA ARG A 101 9.75 -0.57 11.05
C ARG A 101 8.31 -0.12 11.30
N THR A 102 7.41 -0.33 10.34
CA THR A 102 6.00 0.04 10.46
C THR A 102 5.17 -1.17 10.85
N TYR A 103 4.21 -0.96 11.74
CA TYR A 103 3.22 -1.96 12.13
C TYR A 103 1.85 -1.32 12.25
N HIS A 104 0.94 -1.68 11.33
CA HIS A 104 -0.44 -1.23 11.38
C HIS A 104 -1.37 -2.30 10.80
N LYS A 105 -2.58 -2.46 11.35
CA LYS A 105 -3.55 -3.48 10.92
C LYS A 105 -3.96 -3.38 9.45
N ASN A 106 -3.86 -2.20 8.85
CA ASN A 106 -4.19 -1.94 7.45
C ASN A 106 -2.95 -1.80 6.54
N LEU A 107 -1.79 -2.29 6.97
CA LEU A 107 -0.58 -2.44 6.17
C LEU A 107 -0.16 -3.91 6.14
N VAL A 108 0.34 -4.38 5.01
CA VAL A 108 0.90 -5.73 4.90
C VAL A 108 2.20 -5.80 5.69
N LYS A 109 2.31 -6.77 6.61
CA LYS A 109 3.46 -6.92 7.51
C LYS A 109 4.64 -7.53 6.76
N LEU A 110 5.82 -6.90 6.87
CA LEU A 110 7.09 -7.46 6.45
C LEU A 110 7.67 -8.29 7.60
N TYR A 111 8.00 -9.57 7.35
CA TYR A 111 8.59 -10.46 8.35
C TYR A 111 10.11 -10.54 8.25
N GLY A 112 10.65 -10.29 7.06
CA GLY A 112 12.08 -10.35 6.86
C GLY A 112 12.49 -10.18 5.40
N TYR A 113 13.77 -10.42 5.15
CA TYR A 113 14.38 -10.18 3.85
C TYR A 113 15.54 -11.16 3.58
N CYS A 114 15.90 -11.31 2.31
CA CYS A 114 17.14 -11.92 1.86
C CYS A 114 17.94 -10.90 1.05
N HIS A 115 19.20 -10.71 1.45
CA HIS A 115 20.18 -9.90 0.73
C HIS A 115 21.44 -10.78 0.59
N ASP A 116 21.43 -11.70 -0.39
CA ASP A 116 22.44 -12.70 -0.58
C ASP A 116 22.97 -12.65 -2.04
N GLY A 117 24.20 -12.23 -2.20
CA GLY A 117 24.78 -11.99 -3.53
C GLY A 117 23.91 -11.02 -4.34
N ASN A 118 23.44 -11.50 -5.50
CA ASN A 118 22.53 -10.75 -6.38
C ASN A 118 21.04 -10.93 -6.03
N ASN A 119 20.72 -11.77 -5.04
CA ASN A 119 19.34 -12.07 -4.70
C ASN A 119 18.77 -11.03 -3.73
N ARG A 120 17.61 -10.48 -4.07
CA ARG A 120 16.84 -9.55 -3.25
C ARG A 120 15.43 -10.10 -3.10
N LEU A 121 15.10 -10.56 -1.90
CA LEU A 121 13.78 -11.10 -1.59
C LEU A 121 13.22 -10.44 -0.34
N LEU A 122 11.91 -10.26 -0.33
CA LEU A 122 11.16 -9.72 0.81
C LEU A 122 10.11 -10.75 1.24
N VAL A 123 9.99 -10.96 2.54
CA VAL A 123 9.11 -11.99 3.13
C VAL A 123 7.98 -11.30 3.87
N TYR A 124 6.76 -11.47 3.37
CA TYR A 124 5.54 -10.83 3.90
C TYR A 124 4.57 -11.82 4.52
N GLU A 125 3.62 -11.30 5.28
CA GLU A 125 2.41 -12.04 5.62
C GLU A 125 1.66 -12.45 4.35
N TYR A 126 1.07 -13.65 4.40
CA TYR A 126 0.31 -14.18 3.28
C TYR A 126 -1.12 -13.66 3.30
N MET A 127 -1.57 -13.14 2.16
CA MET A 127 -2.90 -12.55 2.00
C MET A 127 -3.78 -13.52 1.20
N SER A 128 -4.64 -14.25 1.92
CA SER A 128 -5.38 -15.40 1.36
C SER A 128 -6.46 -15.03 0.34
N ASN A 129 -7.00 -13.82 0.40
CA ASN A 129 -8.07 -13.35 -0.49
C ASN A 129 -7.55 -12.50 -1.66
N GLY A 130 -6.23 -12.47 -1.89
CA GLY A 130 -5.63 -11.78 -3.03
C GLY A 130 -5.78 -10.26 -3.01
N SER A 131 -5.79 -9.62 -4.19
CA SER A 131 -5.89 -8.17 -4.32
C SER A 131 -7.34 -7.67 -4.38
N LEU A 132 -7.53 -6.40 -4.01
CA LEU A 132 -8.81 -5.71 -4.17
C LEU A 132 -9.25 -5.64 -5.63
N ALA A 133 -8.30 -5.54 -6.58
CA ALA A 133 -8.60 -5.57 -8.01
C ALA A 133 -9.31 -6.87 -8.41
N LYS A 134 -8.79 -8.03 -7.99
CA LYS A 134 -9.45 -9.31 -8.22
C LYS A 134 -10.83 -9.36 -7.59
N PHE A 135 -10.96 -8.85 -6.36
CA PHE A 135 -12.22 -8.85 -5.65
C PHE A 135 -13.29 -7.96 -6.28
N LEU A 136 -12.89 -6.78 -6.80
CA LEU A 136 -13.83 -5.83 -7.43
C LEU A 136 -14.20 -6.22 -8.87
N PHE A 137 -13.23 -6.68 -9.66
CA PHE A 137 -13.39 -6.75 -11.12
C PHE A 137 -13.50 -8.18 -11.66
N GLU A 138 -12.87 -9.16 -11.02
CA GLU A 138 -12.76 -10.53 -11.52
C GLU A 138 -13.65 -11.54 -10.76
N SER A 139 -14.07 -11.19 -9.54
CA SER A 139 -14.90 -12.09 -8.72
C SER A 139 -16.35 -12.14 -9.21
N GLU A 140 -16.93 -13.35 -9.27
CA GLU A 140 -18.36 -13.53 -9.52
C GLU A 140 -19.21 -12.88 -8.42
N ARG A 141 -18.73 -12.96 -7.16
CA ARG A 141 -19.37 -12.31 -6.03
C ARG A 141 -18.90 -10.88 -5.89
N LYS A 142 -19.77 -9.94 -6.16
CA LYS A 142 -19.49 -8.51 -5.89
C LYS A 142 -19.54 -8.20 -4.38
N PRO A 143 -18.69 -7.27 -3.88
CA PRO A 143 -18.73 -6.85 -2.50
C PRO A 143 -20.05 -6.13 -2.17
N SER A 144 -20.61 -6.39 -0.99
CA SER A 144 -21.76 -5.63 -0.49
C SER A 144 -21.35 -4.18 -0.15
N TRP A 145 -22.35 -3.30 0.00
CA TRP A 145 -22.10 -1.90 0.35
C TRP A 145 -21.32 -1.75 1.67
N GLU A 146 -21.61 -2.57 2.66
CA GLU A 146 -20.88 -2.58 3.92
C GLU A 146 -19.42 -3.02 3.72
N GLU A 147 -19.18 -4.02 2.86
CA GLU A 147 -17.82 -4.45 2.51
C GLU A 147 -17.08 -3.32 1.79
N LYS A 148 -17.71 -2.65 0.81
CA LYS A 148 -17.16 -1.48 0.10
C LYS A 148 -16.77 -0.36 1.07
N THR A 149 -17.66 0.01 1.97
CA THR A 149 -17.43 1.06 2.97
C THR A 149 -16.30 0.70 3.92
N ARG A 150 -16.26 -0.55 4.40
CA ARG A 150 -15.21 -1.06 5.27
C ARG A 150 -13.84 -1.08 4.58
N ILE A 151 -13.79 -1.50 3.32
CA ILE A 151 -12.57 -1.50 2.51
C ILE A 151 -12.03 -0.07 2.37
N ALA A 152 -12.88 0.87 1.94
CA ALA A 152 -12.52 2.28 1.79
C ALA A 152 -11.95 2.86 3.10
N LEU A 153 -12.62 2.60 4.22
CA LEU A 153 -12.18 3.07 5.53
C LEU A 153 -10.87 2.42 5.98
N ASN A 154 -10.68 1.13 5.72
CA ASN A 154 -9.43 0.43 6.04
C ASN A 154 -8.25 1.01 5.28
N VAL A 155 -8.40 1.29 3.98
CA VAL A 155 -7.35 1.89 3.18
C VAL A 155 -7.06 3.31 3.65
N ALA A 156 -8.09 4.14 3.87
CA ALA A 156 -7.91 5.50 4.39
C ALA A 156 -7.16 5.53 5.73
N ARG A 157 -7.45 4.58 6.64
CA ARG A 157 -6.73 4.43 7.93
C ARG A 157 -5.28 3.98 7.74
N GLY A 158 -5.01 3.10 6.76
CA GLY A 158 -3.65 2.72 6.40
C GLY A 158 -2.84 3.91 5.89
N ILE A 159 -3.42 4.74 5.01
CA ILE A 159 -2.79 5.97 4.52
C ILE A 159 -2.61 6.98 5.66
N LEU A 160 -3.59 7.12 6.56
CA LEU A 160 -3.50 8.00 7.74
C LEU A 160 -2.29 7.63 8.60
N TYR A 161 -2.09 6.34 8.88
CA TYR A 161 -0.94 5.87 9.62
C TYR A 161 0.38 6.26 8.94
N LEU A 162 0.50 6.06 7.62
CA LEU A 162 1.69 6.42 6.85
C LEU A 162 1.98 7.93 6.87
N HIS A 163 0.92 8.75 6.81
CA HIS A 163 1.05 10.20 6.70
C HIS A 163 1.25 10.92 8.03
N GLU A 164 0.66 10.44 9.12
CA GLU A 164 0.57 11.22 10.37
C GLU A 164 1.05 10.46 11.63
N GLU A 165 1.07 9.12 11.60
CA GLU A 165 1.35 8.32 12.81
C GLU A 165 2.75 7.66 12.78
N CYS A 166 3.38 7.57 11.61
CA CYS A 166 4.75 7.10 11.49
C CYS A 166 5.75 8.15 12.00
N GLU A 167 6.85 7.69 12.61
CA GLU A 167 7.97 8.56 13.03
C GLU A 167 8.51 9.40 11.85
N THR A 168 8.57 8.79 10.68
CA THR A 168 8.91 9.47 9.41
C THR A 168 7.69 9.41 8.50
N GLN A 169 7.21 10.56 8.03
CA GLN A 169 6.09 10.60 7.10
C GLN A 169 6.42 9.84 5.82
N ILE A 170 5.51 8.97 5.39
CA ILE A 170 5.67 8.12 4.21
C ILE A 170 4.58 8.47 3.21
N ILE A 171 4.97 8.81 1.98
CA ILE A 171 4.09 8.91 0.82
C ILE A 171 4.21 7.60 0.05
N HIS A 172 3.11 6.89 -0.16
CA HIS A 172 3.11 5.58 -0.81
C HIS A 172 3.43 5.67 -2.31
N CYS A 173 2.88 6.66 -2.99
CA CYS A 173 3.07 6.97 -4.42
C CYS A 173 2.45 5.95 -5.40
N ASP A 174 1.84 4.85 -4.97
CA ASP A 174 1.21 3.85 -5.87
C ASP A 174 -0.04 3.21 -5.24
N ILE A 175 -0.94 4.03 -4.69
CA ILE A 175 -2.24 3.57 -4.17
C ILE A 175 -3.15 3.22 -5.35
N LYS A 176 -3.53 1.92 -5.44
CA LYS A 176 -4.41 1.35 -6.47
C LYS A 176 -4.96 -0.01 -6.02
N PRO A 177 -6.04 -0.53 -6.61
CA PRO A 177 -6.64 -1.81 -6.18
C PRO A 177 -5.70 -3.02 -6.23
N GLU A 178 -4.73 -3.04 -7.13
CA GLU A 178 -3.74 -4.12 -7.24
C GLU A 178 -2.83 -4.18 -6.01
N ASN A 179 -2.54 -3.04 -5.38
CA ASN A 179 -1.66 -2.89 -4.21
C ASN A 179 -2.43 -2.92 -2.87
N ILE A 180 -3.74 -3.13 -2.91
CA ILE A 180 -4.55 -3.37 -1.72
C ILE A 180 -4.84 -4.87 -1.65
N LEU A 181 -4.35 -5.53 -0.61
CA LEU A 181 -4.52 -6.96 -0.42
C LEU A 181 -5.54 -7.24 0.68
N MET A 182 -6.23 -8.38 0.55
CA MET A 182 -7.31 -8.79 1.44
C MET A 182 -6.86 -9.99 2.29
N ASP A 183 -6.86 -9.84 3.60
CA ASP A 183 -6.54 -10.94 4.53
C ASP A 183 -7.68 -11.96 4.65
N GLU A 184 -7.50 -12.99 5.46
CA GLU A 184 -8.50 -14.05 5.69
C GLU A 184 -9.83 -13.54 6.23
N HIS A 185 -9.83 -12.39 6.92
CA HIS A 185 -11.03 -11.72 7.44
C HIS A 185 -11.60 -10.67 6.48
N LYS A 186 -11.07 -10.60 5.24
CA LYS A 186 -11.39 -9.57 4.25
C LYS A 186 -11.10 -8.15 4.77
N CYS A 187 -10.08 -7.99 5.61
CA CYS A 187 -9.56 -6.70 5.98
C CYS A 187 -8.59 -6.23 4.89
N ALA A 188 -8.80 -5.01 4.40
CA ALA A 188 -7.93 -4.42 3.38
C ALA A 188 -6.63 -3.92 4.00
N LYS A 189 -5.50 -4.26 3.37
CA LYS A 189 -4.16 -3.86 3.77
C LYS A 189 -3.37 -3.34 2.57
N ILE A 190 -2.67 -2.22 2.77
CA ILE A 190 -1.81 -1.60 1.75
C ILE A 190 -0.51 -2.40 1.65
N ALA A 191 -0.09 -2.67 0.42
CA ALA A 191 1.12 -3.42 0.06
C ALA A 191 1.93 -2.68 -1.01
N ASP A 192 3.13 -3.17 -1.30
CA ASP A 192 4.05 -2.71 -2.35
C ASP A 192 4.57 -1.26 -2.15
N PHE A 193 5.54 -1.13 -1.27
CA PHE A 193 6.18 0.14 -0.91
C PHE A 193 7.42 0.47 -1.77
N GLY A 194 7.63 -0.22 -2.89
CA GLY A 194 8.79 -0.04 -3.77
C GLY A 194 8.96 1.38 -4.30
N LEU A 195 7.85 2.10 -4.52
CA LEU A 195 7.84 3.50 -4.97
C LEU A 195 7.74 4.52 -3.83
N ALA A 196 7.58 4.09 -2.59
CA ALA A 196 7.34 4.97 -1.46
C ALA A 196 8.45 6.01 -1.24
N LYS A 197 8.07 7.14 -0.67
CA LYS A 197 8.95 8.26 -0.31
C LYS A 197 8.87 8.55 1.17
N LEU A 198 10.02 8.52 1.81
CA LEU A 198 10.18 8.98 3.19
C LEU A 198 10.55 10.46 3.16
N LEU A 199 9.79 11.27 3.88
CA LEU A 199 10.07 12.69 4.05
C LEU A 199 10.95 12.87 5.29
N MET A 200 12.04 13.63 5.15
CA MET A 200 12.88 13.96 6.29
C MET A 200 12.10 14.78 7.33
N PRO A 201 12.49 14.75 8.62
CA PRO A 201 11.90 15.62 9.63
C PRO A 201 11.88 17.07 9.14
N ASN A 202 10.74 17.74 9.26
CA ASN A 202 10.47 19.10 8.74
C ASN A 202 10.32 19.25 7.21
N GLN A 203 10.30 18.16 6.46
CA GLN A 203 9.89 18.16 5.05
C GLN A 203 8.41 17.82 4.93
N THR A 204 7.67 18.61 4.15
CA THR A 204 6.26 18.33 3.79
C THR A 204 6.09 17.97 2.32
N ARG A 205 7.18 18.02 1.55
CA ARG A 205 7.18 17.84 0.10
C ARG A 205 8.52 17.29 -0.42
N THR A 206 8.47 16.64 -1.57
CA THR A 206 9.66 16.15 -2.28
C THR A 206 9.57 16.47 -3.76
N TYR A 207 10.72 16.54 -4.42
CA TYR A 207 10.82 16.64 -5.88
C TYR A 207 11.35 15.32 -6.42
N THR A 208 10.63 14.69 -7.33
CA THR A 208 11.04 13.40 -7.91
C THR A 208 10.38 13.24 -9.28
N GLY A 209 11.00 12.46 -10.16
CA GLY A 209 10.39 12.11 -11.45
C GLY A 209 9.06 11.37 -11.27
N ILE A 210 8.22 11.39 -12.31
CA ILE A 210 6.91 10.77 -12.33
C ILE A 210 6.99 9.31 -11.90
N ARG A 211 6.13 8.92 -10.97
CA ARG A 211 5.99 7.55 -10.44
C ARG A 211 4.53 7.24 -10.20
N GLY A 212 4.24 5.94 -10.11
CA GLY A 212 2.89 5.45 -9.89
C GLY A 212 2.26 4.88 -11.15
N THR A 213 1.02 4.49 -11.06
CA THR A 213 0.27 3.82 -12.12
C THR A 213 -0.61 4.83 -12.85
N ARG A 214 -0.56 4.81 -14.18
CA ARG A 214 -1.39 5.68 -15.04
C ARG A 214 -2.86 5.57 -14.62
N GLY A 215 -3.53 6.72 -14.52
CA GLY A 215 -4.93 6.83 -14.08
C GLY A 215 -5.10 7.07 -12.58
N TYR A 216 -4.09 6.74 -11.74
CA TYR A 216 -4.10 7.04 -10.31
C TYR A 216 -3.12 8.16 -9.94
N VAL A 217 -2.23 8.53 -10.86
CA VAL A 217 -1.21 9.56 -10.67
C VAL A 217 -1.87 10.93 -10.59
N ALA A 218 -1.59 11.67 -9.53
CA ALA A 218 -2.11 13.02 -9.33
C ALA A 218 -1.55 14.02 -10.36
N PRO A 219 -2.31 15.08 -10.74
CA PRO A 219 -1.90 16.03 -11.79
C PRO A 219 -0.55 16.71 -11.56
N GLU A 220 -0.19 17.00 -10.31
CA GLU A 220 1.08 17.64 -9.95
C GLU A 220 2.34 16.85 -10.39
N TRP A 221 2.22 15.55 -10.60
CA TRP A 221 3.32 14.75 -11.12
C TRP A 221 3.75 15.15 -12.54
N HIS A 222 2.80 15.63 -13.36
CA HIS A 222 3.06 16.05 -14.74
C HIS A 222 3.62 17.48 -14.84
N GLY A 223 3.43 18.30 -13.81
CA GLY A 223 3.85 19.70 -13.77
C GLY A 223 5.21 20.00 -13.16
N ASN A 224 6.03 18.99 -12.82
CA ASN A 224 7.25 19.15 -12.01
C ASN A 224 7.00 19.91 -10.70
N LEU A 225 5.80 19.80 -10.16
CA LEU A 225 5.42 20.41 -8.89
C LEU A 225 5.92 19.56 -7.71
N PRO A 226 6.02 20.14 -6.51
CA PRO A 226 6.41 19.39 -5.34
C PRO A 226 5.34 18.35 -4.98
N ILE A 227 5.76 17.10 -4.79
CA ILE A 227 4.89 16.00 -4.38
C ILE A 227 4.75 16.01 -2.87
N THR A 228 3.51 15.88 -2.41
CA THR A 228 3.12 15.86 -1.00
C THR A 228 2.26 14.62 -0.72
N ALA A 229 1.89 14.41 0.54
CA ALA A 229 0.92 13.39 0.96
C ALA A 229 -0.44 13.49 0.21
N LYS A 230 -0.75 14.66 -0.40
CA LYS A 230 -1.97 14.86 -1.19
C LYS A 230 -1.99 14.05 -2.50
N ALA A 231 -0.84 13.55 -2.97
CA ALA A 231 -0.79 12.65 -4.12
C ALA A 231 -1.45 11.29 -3.79
N ASP A 232 -1.21 10.73 -2.61
CA ASP A 232 -1.89 9.49 -2.17
C ASP A 232 -3.40 9.72 -1.96
N VAL A 233 -3.79 10.92 -1.53
CA VAL A 233 -5.22 11.30 -1.36
C VAL A 233 -5.92 11.30 -2.72
N TYR A 234 -5.27 11.83 -3.76
CA TYR A 234 -5.82 11.79 -5.13
C TYR A 234 -5.99 10.34 -5.61
N SER A 235 -4.94 9.52 -5.51
CA SER A 235 -4.99 8.11 -5.90
C SER A 235 -6.08 7.34 -5.13
N PHE A 236 -6.24 7.63 -3.83
CA PHE A 236 -7.33 7.10 -3.01
C PHE A 236 -8.70 7.51 -3.55
N GLY A 237 -8.90 8.76 -3.98
CA GLY A 237 -10.15 9.26 -4.55
C GLY A 237 -10.55 8.49 -5.82
N ILE A 238 -9.61 8.27 -6.75
CA ILE A 238 -9.85 7.47 -7.96
C ILE A 238 -10.24 6.03 -7.58
N MET A 239 -9.47 5.39 -6.70
CA MET A 239 -9.77 4.04 -6.22
C MET A 239 -11.13 3.97 -5.49
N LEU A 240 -11.52 5.01 -4.75
CA LEU A 240 -12.81 5.06 -4.07
C LEU A 240 -13.97 5.00 -5.06
N PHE A 241 -13.88 5.65 -6.21
CA PHE A 241 -14.88 5.53 -7.26
C PHE A 241 -14.94 4.11 -7.85
N GLU A 242 -13.80 3.45 -8.04
CA GLU A 242 -13.77 2.05 -8.45
C GLU A 242 -14.45 1.12 -7.43
N ILE A 243 -14.25 1.38 -6.13
CA ILE A 243 -14.93 0.64 -5.05
C ILE A 243 -16.44 0.89 -5.10
N ILE A 244 -16.88 2.13 -5.27
CA ILE A 244 -18.32 2.48 -5.35
C ILE A 244 -18.97 1.79 -6.54
N CYS A 245 -18.41 1.99 -7.73
CA CYS A 245 -19.02 1.61 -9.01
C CYS A 245 -18.74 0.16 -9.42
N GLY A 246 -17.75 -0.51 -8.80
CA GLY A 246 -17.37 -1.89 -9.13
C GLY A 246 -16.79 -2.03 -10.55
N ARG A 247 -16.26 -0.96 -11.13
CA ARG A 247 -15.60 -0.94 -12.43
C ARG A 247 -14.30 -0.15 -12.42
N ARG A 248 -13.44 -0.36 -13.42
CA ARG A 248 -12.14 0.33 -13.53
C ARG A 248 -12.32 1.82 -13.84
N HIS A 249 -11.32 2.61 -13.43
CA HIS A 249 -11.28 4.07 -13.64
C HIS A 249 -11.31 4.49 -15.11
N VAL A 250 -10.91 3.63 -16.05
CA VAL A 250 -11.06 3.78 -17.48
C VAL A 250 -11.57 2.48 -18.06
N ASP A 251 -12.64 2.56 -18.88
CA ASP A 251 -13.24 1.44 -19.58
C ASP A 251 -13.64 1.90 -20.99
N MET A 252 -12.88 1.46 -21.99
CA MET A 252 -13.04 1.86 -23.38
C MET A 252 -14.23 1.20 -24.09
N ASP A 253 -14.86 0.22 -23.46
CA ASP A 253 -16.03 -0.49 -24.01
C ASP A 253 -17.35 0.25 -23.70
N LEU A 254 -17.28 1.33 -22.90
CA LEU A 254 -18.43 2.15 -22.51
C LEU A 254 -18.64 3.35 -23.44
N PRO A 255 -19.84 4.00 -23.41
CA PRO A 255 -20.09 5.26 -24.09
C PRO A 255 -19.05 6.32 -23.72
N GLU A 256 -18.77 7.25 -24.67
CA GLU A 256 -17.69 8.25 -24.54
C GLU A 256 -17.77 9.07 -23.24
N ASP A 257 -18.98 9.42 -22.82
CA ASP A 257 -19.27 10.15 -21.59
C ASP A 257 -19.06 9.30 -20.30
N GLU A 258 -19.02 7.97 -20.41
CA GLU A 258 -18.81 7.05 -19.30
C GLU A 258 -17.38 6.47 -19.25
N VAL A 259 -16.56 6.62 -20.30
CA VAL A 259 -15.20 6.02 -20.41
C VAL A 259 -14.35 6.34 -19.19
N VAL A 260 -14.30 7.60 -18.75
CA VAL A 260 -13.53 8.07 -17.61
C VAL A 260 -14.43 8.12 -16.38
N LEU A 261 -14.23 7.18 -15.46
CA LEU A 261 -15.09 7.01 -14.30
C LEU A 261 -15.25 8.27 -13.45
N ALA A 262 -14.17 9.03 -13.22
CA ALA A 262 -14.21 10.23 -12.40
C ALA A 262 -15.13 11.33 -12.99
N ASN A 263 -15.11 11.50 -14.32
CA ASN A 263 -15.97 12.44 -15.02
C ASN A 263 -17.43 12.00 -14.90
N TRP A 264 -17.71 10.75 -15.22
CA TRP A 264 -19.05 10.20 -15.13
C TRP A 264 -19.65 10.27 -13.72
N VAL A 265 -18.86 10.01 -12.68
CA VAL A 265 -19.29 10.17 -11.28
C VAL A 265 -19.65 11.63 -10.96
N TYR A 266 -18.84 12.58 -11.46
CA TYR A 266 -19.13 13.99 -11.29
C TYR A 266 -20.42 14.41 -12.00
N ASP A 267 -20.64 13.97 -13.24
CA ASP A 267 -21.84 14.28 -14.00
C ASP A 267 -23.09 13.68 -13.35
N CYS A 268 -23.05 12.44 -12.90
CA CYS A 268 -24.12 11.83 -12.11
C CYS A 268 -24.41 12.60 -10.79
N PHE A 269 -23.37 13.08 -10.12
CA PHE A 269 -23.51 13.89 -8.92
C PHE A 269 -24.20 15.22 -9.21
N GLN A 270 -23.80 15.93 -10.27
CA GLN A 270 -24.41 17.21 -10.67
C GLN A 270 -25.86 17.04 -11.11
N ALA A 271 -26.18 15.96 -11.83
CA ALA A 271 -27.53 15.64 -12.28
C ALA A 271 -28.45 15.12 -11.15
N GLY A 272 -27.89 14.80 -9.98
CA GLY A 272 -28.62 14.14 -8.88
C GLY A 272 -28.99 12.68 -9.14
N GLU A 273 -28.31 12.02 -10.08
CA GLU A 273 -28.57 10.66 -10.60
C GLU A 273 -27.62 9.61 -10.01
N LEU A 274 -27.32 9.71 -8.72
CA LEU A 274 -26.33 8.84 -8.06
C LEU A 274 -26.67 7.33 -8.15
N ASP A 275 -27.93 6.99 -8.30
CA ASP A 275 -28.40 5.60 -8.38
C ASP A 275 -27.80 4.86 -9.59
N LYS A 276 -27.41 5.59 -10.66
CA LYS A 276 -26.73 5.04 -11.83
C LYS A 276 -25.35 4.44 -11.49
N LEU A 277 -24.70 4.92 -10.40
CA LEU A 277 -23.36 4.50 -10.01
C LEU A 277 -23.31 3.09 -9.37
N VAL A 278 -24.43 2.62 -8.82
CA VAL A 278 -24.49 1.41 -7.99
C VAL A 278 -25.40 0.32 -8.54
N LYS A 279 -25.53 0.20 -9.85
CA LYS A 279 -26.34 -0.76 -10.60
C LYS A 279 -26.89 -1.91 -9.72
N ASP A 280 -28.22 -1.98 -9.56
CA ASP A 280 -28.94 -3.07 -8.88
C ASP A 280 -28.61 -3.32 -7.39
N GLU A 281 -27.87 -2.42 -6.72
CA GLU A 281 -27.56 -2.49 -5.31
C GLU A 281 -28.47 -1.52 -4.53
N GLU A 282 -29.25 -2.03 -3.59
CA GLU A 282 -30.03 -1.18 -2.67
C GLU A 282 -29.07 -0.48 -1.68
N VAL A 283 -28.79 0.79 -1.95
CA VAL A 283 -27.91 1.61 -1.12
C VAL A 283 -28.68 2.82 -0.59
N GLU A 284 -28.54 3.06 0.70
CA GLU A 284 -29.06 4.30 1.28
C GLU A 284 -28.42 5.53 0.62
N ARG A 285 -29.22 6.39 -0.01
CA ARG A 285 -28.78 7.53 -0.79
C ARG A 285 -27.78 8.43 -0.05
N ASN A 286 -28.00 8.67 1.23
CA ASN A 286 -27.12 9.52 2.04
C ASN A 286 -25.71 8.90 2.21
N LYS A 287 -25.62 7.56 2.29
CA LYS A 287 -24.32 6.85 2.39
C LYS A 287 -23.58 6.88 1.07
N LEU A 288 -24.30 6.66 -0.06
CA LEU A 288 -23.74 6.75 -1.39
C LEU A 288 -23.23 8.18 -1.67
N GLU A 289 -24.07 9.18 -1.45
CA GLU A 289 -23.73 10.58 -1.67
C GLU A 289 -22.50 11.00 -0.83
N ARG A 290 -22.42 10.53 0.42
CA ARG A 290 -21.23 10.76 1.28
C ARG A 290 -19.96 10.24 0.63
N MET A 291 -19.93 8.98 0.20
CA MET A 291 -18.75 8.41 -0.42
C MET A 291 -18.38 9.12 -1.73
N VAL A 292 -19.36 9.48 -2.54
CA VAL A 292 -19.14 10.22 -3.78
C VAL A 292 -18.54 11.60 -3.49
N ARG A 293 -19.09 12.37 -2.54
CA ARG A 293 -18.54 13.67 -2.14
C ARG A 293 -17.11 13.56 -1.64
N VAL A 294 -16.78 12.52 -0.83
CA VAL A 294 -15.41 12.28 -0.38
C VAL A 294 -14.47 12.07 -1.56
N GLY A 295 -14.85 11.22 -2.51
CA GLY A 295 -14.05 10.95 -3.71
C GLY A 295 -13.82 12.23 -4.52
N LEU A 296 -14.87 13.02 -4.78
CA LEU A 296 -14.78 14.28 -5.52
C LEU A 296 -13.86 15.32 -4.84
N TRP A 297 -13.87 15.40 -3.51
CA TRP A 297 -12.91 16.23 -2.79
C TRP A 297 -11.48 15.71 -2.87
N CYS A 298 -11.31 14.39 -2.90
CA CYS A 298 -9.97 13.79 -2.98
C CYS A 298 -9.30 14.00 -4.35
N ILE A 299 -10.07 14.07 -5.44
CA ILE A 299 -9.54 14.16 -6.81
C ILE A 299 -9.42 15.61 -7.34
N GLN A 300 -9.54 16.62 -6.50
CA GLN A 300 -9.33 17.99 -6.93
C GLN A 300 -7.96 18.16 -7.60
N ASP A 301 -7.88 18.88 -8.73
CA ASP A 301 -6.65 19.10 -9.47
C ASP A 301 -5.62 19.83 -8.60
N GLU A 302 -6.04 20.85 -7.89
CA GLU A 302 -5.18 21.61 -6.96
C GLU A 302 -4.97 20.83 -5.64
N PRO A 303 -3.73 20.42 -5.30
CA PRO A 303 -3.45 19.63 -4.08
C PRO A 303 -3.91 20.28 -2.78
N SER A 304 -3.91 21.62 -2.71
CA SER A 304 -4.32 22.38 -1.52
C SER A 304 -5.80 22.24 -1.20
N LEU A 305 -6.64 21.97 -2.20
CA LEU A 305 -8.08 21.76 -2.03
C LEU A 305 -8.41 20.37 -1.51
N ARG A 306 -7.56 19.38 -1.77
CA ARG A 306 -7.77 18.03 -1.28
C ARG A 306 -7.70 18.00 0.24
N PRO A 307 -8.64 17.34 0.95
CA PRO A 307 -8.57 17.23 2.40
C PRO A 307 -7.32 16.45 2.84
N PRO A 308 -6.75 16.69 4.02
CA PRO A 308 -5.79 15.76 4.61
C PRO A 308 -6.49 14.42 4.89
N ILE A 309 -5.75 13.32 4.82
CA ILE A 309 -6.33 11.97 4.93
C ILE A 309 -7.07 11.75 6.26
N LYS A 310 -6.66 12.39 7.35
CA LYS A 310 -7.38 12.37 8.63
C LYS A 310 -8.81 12.91 8.49
N LYS A 311 -8.98 14.00 7.72
CA LYS A 311 -10.32 14.55 7.43
C LYS A 311 -11.11 13.60 6.54
N VAL A 312 -10.47 12.93 5.58
CA VAL A 312 -11.10 11.89 4.73
C VAL A 312 -11.66 10.75 5.59
N VAL A 313 -10.90 10.26 6.58
CA VAL A 313 -11.38 9.24 7.52
C VAL A 313 -12.62 9.71 8.26
N LEU A 314 -12.62 10.93 8.83
CA LEU A 314 -13.78 11.50 9.54
C LEU A 314 -15.00 11.69 8.62
N MET A 315 -14.78 12.09 7.37
CA MET A 315 -15.83 12.20 6.36
C MET A 315 -16.46 10.85 6.04
N LEU A 316 -15.66 9.80 5.86
CA LEU A 316 -16.14 8.43 5.62
C LEU A 316 -16.89 7.87 6.82
N GLU A 317 -16.45 8.16 8.04
CA GLU A 317 -17.12 7.78 9.30
C GLU A 317 -18.42 8.56 9.54
N GLY A 318 -18.63 9.66 8.81
CA GLY A 318 -19.81 10.51 8.95
C GLY A 318 -19.81 11.41 10.19
N THR A 319 -18.64 11.63 10.78
CA THR A 319 -18.48 12.47 11.99
C THR A 319 -18.33 13.96 11.66
N VAL A 320 -18.11 14.29 10.40
CA VAL A 320 -18.02 15.67 9.91
C VAL A 320 -18.92 15.88 8.70
N GLU A 321 -19.45 17.10 8.56
CA GLU A 321 -20.21 17.52 7.39
C GLU A 321 -19.30 17.68 6.18
N ILE A 322 -19.80 17.28 5.00
CA ILE A 322 -19.07 17.36 3.72
C ILE A 322 -19.76 18.41 2.85
N PRO A 323 -19.14 19.58 2.62
CA PRO A 323 -19.70 20.57 1.72
C PRO A 323 -19.78 20.04 0.29
N ALA A 324 -20.61 20.63 -0.56
CA ALA A 324 -20.67 20.29 -1.97
C ALA A 324 -19.27 20.49 -2.61
N PRO A 325 -18.70 19.45 -3.26
CA PRO A 325 -17.42 19.58 -3.94
C PRO A 325 -17.57 20.42 -5.20
N PRO A 326 -16.57 21.27 -5.53
CA PRO A 326 -16.52 21.94 -6.82
C PRO A 326 -16.19 20.94 -7.94
N SER A 327 -16.27 21.37 -9.21
CA SER A 327 -15.75 20.56 -10.32
C SER A 327 -14.29 20.25 -10.10
N PRO A 328 -13.84 18.98 -10.28
CA PRO A 328 -12.43 18.62 -10.15
C PRO A 328 -11.50 19.46 -11.05
N THR A 329 -11.96 19.85 -12.25
CA THR A 329 -11.21 20.62 -13.24
C THR A 329 -11.44 22.13 -13.22
N SER A 330 -12.23 22.66 -12.26
CA SER A 330 -12.62 24.06 -12.23
C SER A 330 -11.47 25.06 -12.09
N PHE A 331 -10.35 24.62 -11.54
CA PHE A 331 -9.18 25.48 -11.29
C PHE A 331 -8.37 25.71 -12.58
N LEU A 332 -8.25 24.71 -13.47
CA LEU A 332 -7.56 24.83 -14.76
C LEU A 332 -8.34 25.73 -15.71
N SER A 333 -9.67 25.62 -15.76
CA SER A 333 -10.51 26.46 -16.60
C SER A 333 -10.54 27.94 -16.15
N SER A 334 -10.26 28.25 -14.89
CA SER A 334 -10.16 29.62 -14.40
C SER A 334 -8.80 30.30 -14.70
N MET A 335 -7.76 29.54 -15.00
CA MET A 335 -6.44 30.06 -15.41
C MET A 335 -6.33 30.33 -16.93
N GLU A 336 -7.16 29.69 -17.75
CA GLU A 336 -7.21 29.93 -19.21
C GLU A 336 -7.98 31.19 -19.59
N VAL A 337 -8.66 31.86 -18.66
CA VAL A 337 -9.51 33.06 -18.89
C VAL A 337 -8.81 34.36 -18.47
N ASN A 338 -7.57 34.32 -17.99
CA ASN A 338 -6.74 35.46 -17.67
C ASN A 338 -5.45 35.38 -18.49
#